data_2980aeb2a01bf62f39d59dfe33296156
#
_entry.id   2980aeb2a01bf62f39d59dfe33296156
#
_cell.length_a   1.000
_cell.length_b   1.000
_cell.length_c   1.000
_cell.angle_alpha   90.00
_cell.angle_beta   90.00
_cell.angle_gamma   90.00
#
_symmetry.space_group_name_H-M   'P 1'
#
loop_
_entity.id
_entity.type
_entity.pdbx_description
1 polymer ?
#
loop_
_entity_poly.entity_id
_entity_poly.type
_entity_poly.pdbx_seq_one_letter_code
_entity_poly.pdbx_strand_id
1 'polypeptide(L)'
;MIQVYKLIFALLDARERRHFWLLTALMVAVAFTEVIGISAVLLLLNVLAAPETIHSNAVLSYLYSGLGMVNDFSFMVILAVLVLVVVFLGLAIKATGSYCAIRFAAMRGYTVSSRLLESYLNQPYAWFLTRNSSEIAKNVLVEVDGLVNRVMAPALRLIASALMVLAIVGFLMIVDPMVTLLAAGLLGISYALVYLVLRE
;
A
#
# COMPACT_ATOMS: atom_id res chain seq x y z
N MET A 1 -16.59 -11.44 0.61
CA MET A 1 -15.71 -10.27 0.41
C MET A 1 -16.30 -9.24 -0.56
N ILE A 2 -16.74 -9.61 -1.75
CA ILE A 2 -17.32 -8.68 -2.77
C ILE A 2 -18.55 -7.92 -2.24
N GLN A 3 -19.39 -8.53 -1.41
CA GLN A 3 -20.56 -7.88 -0.81
C GLN A 3 -20.18 -6.76 0.17
N VAL A 4 -19.09 -6.93 0.93
CA VAL A 4 -18.58 -5.92 1.86
C VAL A 4 -18.09 -4.67 1.11
N TYR A 5 -17.41 -4.86 -0.03
CA TYR A 5 -16.99 -3.74 -0.89
C TYR A 5 -18.18 -2.99 -1.49
N LYS A 6 -19.24 -3.70 -1.93
CA LYS A 6 -20.47 -3.06 -2.41
C LYS A 6 -21.17 -2.27 -1.29
N LEU A 7 -21.16 -2.78 -0.07
CA LEU A 7 -21.76 -2.10 1.09
C LEU A 7 -20.99 -0.84 1.47
N ILE A 8 -19.64 -0.93 1.50
CA ILE A 8 -18.77 0.23 1.74
C ILE A 8 -18.98 1.29 0.65
N PHE A 9 -19.09 0.88 -0.62
CA PHE A 9 -19.31 1.80 -1.73
C PHE A 9 -20.71 2.45 -1.72
N ALA A 10 -21.73 1.75 -1.20
CA ALA A 10 -23.08 2.28 -1.05
C ALA A 10 -23.21 3.29 0.09
N LEU A 11 -22.33 3.20 1.10
CA LEU A 11 -22.28 4.13 2.23
C LEU A 11 -21.47 5.41 1.93
N LEU A 12 -20.71 5.45 0.83
CA LEU A 12 -19.88 6.59 0.46
C LEU A 12 -20.66 7.63 -0.34
N ASP A 13 -20.66 8.85 0.15
CA ASP A 13 -21.19 10.04 -0.52
C ASP A 13 -20.34 10.43 -1.75
N ALA A 14 -20.86 11.22 -2.68
CA ALA A 14 -20.17 11.60 -3.92
C ALA A 14 -18.79 12.28 -3.68
N ARG A 15 -18.67 13.09 -2.60
CA ARG A 15 -17.40 13.68 -2.17
C ARG A 15 -16.42 12.64 -1.63
N GLU A 16 -16.93 11.65 -0.93
CA GLU A 16 -16.17 10.56 -0.31
C GLU A 16 -15.59 9.61 -1.36
N ARG A 17 -16.32 9.40 -2.44
CA ARG A 17 -15.89 8.64 -3.61
C ARG A 17 -14.67 9.29 -4.30
N ARG A 18 -14.62 10.62 -4.37
CA ARG A 18 -13.45 11.34 -4.90
C ARG A 18 -12.20 11.13 -4.03
N HIS A 19 -12.34 11.21 -2.71
CA HIS A 19 -11.23 10.97 -1.79
C HIS A 19 -10.74 9.52 -1.84
N PHE A 20 -11.65 8.56 -2.01
CA PHE A 20 -11.29 7.14 -2.20
C PHE A 20 -10.44 6.95 -3.47
N TRP A 21 -10.85 7.56 -4.60
CA TRP A 21 -10.07 7.49 -5.84
C TRP A 21 -8.70 8.17 -5.73
N LEU A 22 -8.61 9.31 -5.05
CA LEU A 22 -7.34 9.97 -4.77
C LEU A 22 -6.44 9.11 -3.88
N LEU A 23 -6.99 8.44 -2.88
CA LEU A 23 -6.26 7.50 -2.05
C LEU A 23 -5.75 6.30 -2.86
N THR A 24 -6.59 5.75 -3.73
CA THR A 24 -6.19 4.64 -4.61
C THR A 24 -5.09 5.08 -5.57
N ALA A 25 -5.19 6.27 -6.17
CA ALA A 25 -4.12 6.83 -7.01
C ALA A 25 -2.81 7.03 -6.23
N LEU A 26 -2.89 7.50 -4.99
CA LEU A 26 -1.72 7.61 -4.11
C LEU A 26 -1.11 6.24 -3.81
N MET A 27 -1.91 5.20 -3.56
CA MET A 27 -1.43 3.83 -3.34
C MET A 27 -0.75 3.25 -4.59
N VAL A 28 -1.26 3.55 -5.78
CA VAL A 28 -0.62 3.20 -7.05
C VAL A 28 0.74 3.91 -7.16
N ALA A 29 0.81 5.20 -6.84
CA ALA A 29 2.09 5.94 -6.85
C ALA A 29 3.09 5.35 -5.86
N VAL A 30 2.66 4.95 -4.66
CA VAL A 30 3.51 4.23 -3.67
C VAL A 30 4.05 2.93 -4.27
N ALA A 31 3.20 2.13 -4.93
CA ALA A 31 3.61 0.87 -5.55
C ALA A 31 4.67 1.09 -6.65
N PHE A 32 4.50 2.11 -7.50
CA PHE A 32 5.50 2.49 -8.51
C PHE A 32 6.83 2.92 -7.87
N THR A 33 6.78 3.73 -6.81
CA THR A 33 8.00 4.17 -6.11
C THR A 33 8.75 3.00 -5.50
N GLU A 34 8.05 1.97 -5.04
CA GLU A 34 8.63 0.76 -4.48
C GLU A 34 9.35 -0.07 -5.56
N VAL A 35 8.74 -0.20 -6.75
CA VAL A 35 9.39 -0.84 -7.92
C VAL A 35 10.66 -0.08 -8.32
N ILE A 36 10.62 1.26 -8.36
CA ILE A 36 11.79 2.10 -8.65
C ILE A 36 12.89 1.87 -7.60
N GLY A 37 12.54 1.81 -6.31
CA GLY A 37 13.49 1.55 -5.23
C GLY A 37 14.18 0.18 -5.38
N ILE A 38 13.41 -0.88 -5.63
CA ILE A 38 13.95 -2.23 -5.87
C ILE A 38 14.86 -2.23 -7.11
N SER A 39 14.44 -1.60 -8.20
CA SER A 39 15.23 -1.50 -9.44
C SER A 39 16.55 -0.78 -9.23
N ALA A 40 16.54 0.30 -8.44
CA ALA A 40 17.74 1.07 -8.11
C ALA A 40 18.73 0.24 -7.27
N VAL A 41 18.24 -0.55 -6.30
CA VAL A 41 19.08 -1.47 -5.51
C VAL A 41 19.65 -2.58 -6.40
N LEU A 42 18.86 -3.18 -7.28
CA LEU A 42 19.34 -4.20 -8.21
C LEU A 42 20.42 -3.64 -9.15
N LEU A 43 20.24 -2.42 -9.65
CA LEU A 43 21.21 -1.73 -10.48
C LEU A 43 22.53 -1.53 -9.74
N LEU A 44 22.47 -1.09 -8.48
CA LEU A 44 23.67 -0.92 -7.64
C LEU A 44 24.39 -2.24 -7.41
N LEU A 45 23.64 -3.32 -7.10
CA LEU A 45 24.23 -4.65 -6.90
C LEU A 45 24.91 -5.17 -8.17
N ASN A 46 24.30 -4.96 -9.34
CA ASN A 46 24.91 -5.34 -10.62
C ASN A 46 26.21 -4.58 -10.88
N VAL A 47 26.26 -3.28 -10.59
CA VAL A 47 27.47 -2.47 -10.76
C VAL A 47 28.57 -2.88 -9.77
N LEU A 48 28.21 -3.24 -8.52
CA LEU A 48 29.15 -3.72 -7.53
C LEU A 48 29.72 -5.11 -7.87
N ALA A 49 28.89 -5.99 -8.46
CA ALA A 49 29.30 -7.34 -8.84
C ALA A 49 30.18 -7.34 -10.12
N ALA A 50 29.92 -6.44 -11.06
CA ALA A 50 30.61 -6.34 -12.33
C ALA A 50 30.78 -4.86 -12.74
N PRO A 51 31.87 -4.21 -12.33
CA PRO A 51 32.13 -2.79 -12.62
C PRO A 51 32.12 -2.44 -14.13
N GLU A 52 32.37 -3.42 -14.99
CA GLU A 52 32.35 -3.27 -16.46
C GLU A 52 30.94 -2.89 -16.99
N THR A 53 29.88 -3.16 -16.21
CA THR A 53 28.50 -2.77 -16.55
C THR A 53 28.30 -1.24 -16.57
N ILE A 54 29.15 -0.46 -15.96
CA ILE A 54 29.12 1.02 -16.00
C ILE A 54 29.24 1.51 -17.46
N HIS A 55 30.10 0.89 -18.25
CA HIS A 55 30.38 1.29 -19.61
C HIS A 55 29.49 0.60 -20.65
N SER A 56 28.91 -0.56 -20.31
CA SER A 56 28.04 -1.32 -21.22
C SER A 56 26.57 -0.85 -21.20
N ASN A 57 26.13 -0.24 -20.10
CA ASN A 57 24.75 0.22 -19.95
C ASN A 57 24.63 1.70 -20.34
N ALA A 58 23.77 1.98 -21.34
CA ALA A 58 23.59 3.34 -21.90
C ALA A 58 23.20 4.39 -20.82
N VAL A 59 22.41 4.01 -19.81
CA VAL A 59 21.98 4.93 -18.75
C VAL A 59 23.12 5.24 -17.78
N LEU A 60 23.88 4.21 -17.38
CA LEU A 60 25.05 4.37 -16.49
C LEU A 60 26.17 5.14 -17.17
N SER A 61 26.46 4.84 -18.43
CA SER A 61 27.45 5.54 -19.25
C SER A 61 27.09 7.03 -19.42
N TYR A 62 25.83 7.35 -19.64
CA TYR A 62 25.36 8.74 -19.71
C TYR A 62 25.52 9.47 -18.37
N LEU A 63 25.19 8.83 -17.25
CA LEU A 63 25.40 9.38 -15.90
C LEU A 63 26.90 9.56 -15.58
N TYR A 64 27.71 8.58 -15.95
CA TYR A 64 29.18 8.63 -15.74
C TYR A 64 29.82 9.79 -16.50
N SER A 65 29.50 9.95 -17.77
CA SER A 65 30.00 11.05 -18.61
C SER A 65 29.42 12.42 -18.18
N GLY A 66 28.15 12.47 -17.79
CA GLY A 66 27.50 13.71 -17.35
C GLY A 66 28.03 14.24 -16.02
N LEU A 67 28.51 13.37 -15.12
CA LEU A 67 29.12 13.74 -13.85
C LEU A 67 30.65 14.02 -13.96
N GLY A 68 31.25 13.84 -15.17
CA GLY A 68 32.68 14.10 -15.40
C GLY A 68 33.62 13.23 -14.56
N MET A 69 33.21 12.01 -14.20
CA MET A 69 33.97 11.12 -13.33
C MET A 69 35.13 10.46 -14.05
N VAL A 70 36.30 10.43 -13.40
CA VAL A 70 37.52 9.81 -13.92
C VAL A 70 37.80 8.46 -13.24
N ASN A 71 37.15 8.22 -12.06
CA ASN A 71 37.41 7.04 -11.25
C ASN A 71 36.11 6.25 -10.98
N ASP A 72 36.12 4.97 -11.35
CA ASP A 72 34.97 4.06 -11.20
C ASP A 72 34.55 3.91 -9.74
N PHE A 73 35.49 3.91 -8.80
CA PHE A 73 35.20 3.83 -7.36
C PHE A 73 34.38 5.05 -6.88
N SER A 74 34.76 6.26 -7.31
CA SER A 74 34.02 7.48 -6.94
C SER A 74 32.61 7.46 -7.53
N PHE A 75 32.43 6.94 -8.73
CA PHE A 75 31.10 6.75 -9.35
C PHE A 75 30.24 5.77 -8.55
N MET A 76 30.79 4.62 -8.14
CA MET A 76 30.07 3.65 -7.31
C MET A 76 29.58 4.24 -5.98
N VAL A 77 30.43 5.06 -5.32
CA VAL A 77 30.04 5.73 -4.08
C VAL A 77 28.90 6.71 -4.31
N ILE A 78 28.96 7.51 -5.36
CA ILE A 78 27.88 8.45 -5.70
C ILE A 78 26.61 7.71 -6.08
N LEU A 79 26.72 6.63 -6.86
CA LEU A 79 25.58 5.78 -7.21
C LEU A 79 24.93 5.18 -5.95
N ALA A 80 25.72 4.70 -5.00
CA ALA A 80 25.23 4.18 -3.72
C ALA A 80 24.49 5.24 -2.90
N VAL A 81 25.02 6.47 -2.83
CA VAL A 81 24.35 7.59 -2.15
C VAL A 81 23.04 7.94 -2.86
N LEU A 82 23.04 7.99 -4.19
CA LEU A 82 21.85 8.28 -4.98
C LEU A 82 20.76 7.21 -4.77
N VAL A 83 21.11 5.93 -4.79
CA VAL A 83 20.20 4.82 -4.50
C VAL A 83 19.64 4.94 -3.08
N LEU A 84 20.48 5.27 -2.11
CA LEU A 84 20.07 5.48 -0.74
C LEU A 84 19.05 6.62 -0.63
N VAL A 85 19.26 7.74 -1.31
CA VAL A 85 18.31 8.85 -1.37
C VAL A 85 16.98 8.41 -1.99
N VAL A 86 17.01 7.66 -3.10
CA VAL A 86 15.79 7.14 -3.76
C VAL A 86 15.02 6.23 -2.82
N VAL A 87 15.69 5.34 -2.09
CA VAL A 87 15.06 4.45 -1.11
C VAL A 87 14.43 5.25 0.04
N PHE A 88 15.14 6.25 0.58
CA PHE A 88 14.57 7.10 1.65
C PHE A 88 13.36 7.89 1.18
N LEU A 89 13.40 8.45 -0.03
CA LEU A 89 12.24 9.13 -0.63
C LEU A 89 11.06 8.17 -0.80
N GLY A 90 11.32 6.94 -1.25
CA GLY A 90 10.31 5.88 -1.36
C GLY A 90 9.66 5.55 -0.02
N LEU A 91 10.46 5.41 1.04
CA LEU A 91 9.96 5.19 2.40
C LEU A 91 9.11 6.36 2.91
N ALA A 92 9.50 7.61 2.63
CA ALA A 92 8.73 8.78 3.00
C ALA A 92 7.36 8.84 2.27
N ILE A 93 7.34 8.53 0.97
CA ILE A 93 6.10 8.44 0.18
C ILE A 93 5.21 7.32 0.71
N LYS A 94 5.77 6.15 1.03
CA LYS A 94 5.04 5.02 1.63
C LYS A 94 4.44 5.37 3.00
N ALA A 95 5.21 6.03 3.86
CA ALA A 95 4.74 6.50 5.16
C ALA A 95 3.57 7.49 5.01
N THR A 96 3.67 8.43 4.07
CA THR A 96 2.62 9.39 3.75
C THR A 96 1.36 8.68 3.23
N GLY A 97 1.50 7.72 2.32
CA GLY A 97 0.38 6.92 1.81
C GLY A 97 -0.33 6.13 2.91
N SER A 98 0.44 5.51 3.81
CA SER A 98 -0.09 4.78 4.97
C SER A 98 -0.83 5.71 5.94
N TYR A 99 -0.27 6.88 6.23
CA TYR A 99 -0.92 7.89 7.06
C TYR A 99 -2.24 8.36 6.45
N CYS A 100 -2.26 8.66 5.15
CA CYS A 100 -3.47 9.07 4.44
C CYS A 100 -4.56 7.98 4.49
N ALA A 101 -4.18 6.71 4.35
CA ALA A 101 -5.11 5.58 4.43
C ALA A 101 -5.75 5.45 5.83
N ILE A 102 -4.93 5.53 6.88
CA ILE A 102 -5.41 5.47 8.27
C ILE A 102 -6.32 6.67 8.58
N ARG A 103 -5.90 7.87 8.19
CA ARG A 103 -6.69 9.10 8.38
C ARG A 103 -8.02 9.03 7.63
N PHE A 104 -8.01 8.53 6.40
CA PHE A 104 -9.25 8.32 5.63
C PHE A 104 -10.21 7.38 6.35
N ALA A 105 -9.74 6.22 6.84
CA ALA A 105 -10.55 5.27 7.57
C ALA A 105 -11.14 5.89 8.85
N ALA A 106 -10.33 6.61 9.63
CA ALA A 106 -10.77 7.29 10.85
C ALA A 106 -11.83 8.37 10.58
N MET A 107 -11.65 9.18 9.52
CA MET A 107 -12.65 10.19 9.15
C MET A 107 -13.98 9.56 8.72
N ARG A 108 -13.95 8.36 8.10
CA ARG A 108 -15.19 7.62 7.77
C ARG A 108 -15.88 7.14 9.03
N GLY A 109 -15.12 6.65 10.00
CA GLY A 109 -15.67 6.30 11.31
C GLY A 109 -16.43 7.46 11.94
N TYR A 110 -15.82 8.64 11.98
CA TYR A 110 -16.48 9.84 12.49
C TYR A 110 -17.78 10.17 11.73
N THR A 111 -17.78 10.13 10.40
CA THR A 111 -18.97 10.40 9.60
C THR A 111 -20.09 9.39 9.88
N VAL A 112 -19.76 8.10 10.00
CA VAL A 112 -20.74 7.05 10.30
C VAL A 112 -21.29 7.21 11.70
N SER A 113 -20.43 7.47 12.70
CA SER A 113 -20.87 7.74 14.10
C SER A 113 -21.80 8.93 14.19
N SER A 114 -21.48 10.04 13.52
CA SER A 114 -22.31 11.25 13.52
C SER A 114 -23.69 11.00 12.90
N ARG A 115 -23.74 10.31 11.74
CA ARG A 115 -25.01 9.96 11.07
C ARG A 115 -25.84 9.00 11.92
N LEU A 116 -25.19 8.04 12.59
CA LEU A 116 -25.87 7.09 13.48
C LEU A 116 -26.45 7.81 14.69
N LEU A 117 -25.70 8.71 15.30
CA LEU A 117 -26.16 9.52 16.42
C LEU A 117 -27.32 10.43 16.03
N GLU A 118 -27.23 11.11 14.87
CA GLU A 118 -28.30 11.93 14.33
C GLU A 118 -29.57 11.09 14.07
N SER A 119 -29.41 9.89 13.51
CA SER A 119 -30.53 8.96 13.31
C SER A 119 -31.19 8.55 14.62
N TYR A 120 -30.41 8.34 15.68
CA TYR A 120 -30.97 8.05 17.00
C TYR A 120 -31.70 9.25 17.61
N LEU A 121 -31.11 10.45 17.53
CA LEU A 121 -31.71 11.65 18.10
C LEU A 121 -33.03 12.05 17.42
N ASN A 122 -33.23 11.64 16.17
CA ASN A 122 -34.48 11.86 15.44
C ASN A 122 -35.56 10.80 15.71
N GLN A 123 -35.31 9.83 16.60
CA GLN A 123 -36.32 8.85 16.98
C GLN A 123 -37.37 9.42 17.97
N PRO A 124 -38.61 8.96 17.92
CA PRO A 124 -39.64 9.40 18.87
C PRO A 124 -39.30 8.99 20.31
N TYR A 125 -39.74 9.77 21.30
CA TYR A 125 -39.45 9.53 22.73
C TYR A 125 -39.77 8.11 23.18
N ALA A 126 -40.87 7.52 22.67
CA ALA A 126 -41.28 6.15 22.98
C ALA A 126 -40.20 5.11 22.65
N TRP A 127 -39.37 5.37 21.64
CA TRP A 127 -38.26 4.50 21.26
C TRP A 127 -37.14 4.48 22.32
N PHE A 128 -36.88 5.62 22.98
CA PHE A 128 -35.89 5.72 24.04
C PHE A 128 -36.33 5.02 25.35
N LEU A 129 -37.62 4.94 25.61
CA LEU A 129 -38.16 4.27 26.81
C LEU A 129 -37.90 2.75 26.77
N THR A 130 -37.77 2.16 25.60
CA THR A 130 -37.53 0.72 25.39
C THR A 130 -36.10 0.34 25.25
N ARG A 131 -35.15 1.32 25.24
CA ARG A 131 -33.74 1.09 25.00
C ARG A 131 -32.88 1.67 26.11
N ASN A 132 -31.75 0.99 26.36
CA ASN A 132 -30.78 1.46 27.35
C ASN A 132 -29.83 2.47 26.69
N SER A 133 -29.64 3.64 27.31
CA SER A 133 -28.72 4.69 26.79
C SER A 133 -27.28 4.21 26.65
N SER A 134 -26.83 3.27 27.48
CA SER A 134 -25.51 2.65 27.37
C SER A 134 -25.37 1.77 26.12
N GLU A 135 -26.44 1.16 25.63
CA GLU A 135 -26.44 0.40 24.37
C GLU A 135 -26.28 1.35 23.16
N ILE A 136 -26.96 2.48 23.16
CA ILE A 136 -26.83 3.51 22.13
C ILE A 136 -25.40 4.05 22.09
N ALA A 137 -24.83 4.37 23.26
CA ALA A 137 -23.45 4.84 23.35
C ALA A 137 -22.44 3.78 22.86
N LYS A 138 -22.66 2.51 23.23
CA LYS A 138 -21.83 1.40 22.74
C LYS A 138 -21.88 1.29 21.22
N ASN A 139 -23.05 1.34 20.61
CA ASN A 139 -23.21 1.22 19.16
C ASN A 139 -22.50 2.36 18.42
N VAL A 140 -22.62 3.61 18.90
CA VAL A 140 -22.03 4.78 18.27
C VAL A 140 -20.50 4.80 18.43
N LEU A 141 -19.97 4.43 19.59
CA LEU A 141 -18.55 4.55 19.91
C LEU A 141 -17.77 3.26 19.62
N VAL A 142 -18.27 2.12 20.07
CA VAL A 142 -17.50 0.86 20.03
C VAL A 142 -17.74 0.09 18.74
N GLU A 143 -18.99 -0.03 18.29
CA GLU A 143 -19.29 -0.81 17.08
C GLU A 143 -18.80 -0.10 15.82
N VAL A 144 -18.91 1.24 15.76
CA VAL A 144 -18.38 2.00 14.62
C VAL A 144 -16.85 1.98 14.62
N ASP A 145 -16.19 2.12 15.78
CA ASP A 145 -14.73 1.97 15.86
C ASP A 145 -14.29 0.55 15.45
N GLY A 146 -15.04 -0.47 15.88
CA GLY A 146 -14.85 -1.84 15.42
C GLY A 146 -14.99 -2.00 13.92
N LEU A 147 -15.98 -1.38 13.28
CA LEU A 147 -16.17 -1.38 11.83
C LEU A 147 -14.96 -0.74 11.12
N VAL A 148 -14.48 0.40 11.60
CA VAL A 148 -13.34 1.09 11.02
C VAL A 148 -12.06 0.25 11.14
N ASN A 149 -11.74 -0.22 12.34
CA ASN A 149 -10.47 -0.86 12.64
C ASN A 149 -10.42 -2.33 12.20
N ARG A 150 -11.55 -3.05 12.21
CA ARG A 150 -11.60 -4.48 11.85
C ARG A 150 -11.98 -4.73 10.39
N VAL A 151 -12.64 -3.77 9.72
CA VAL A 151 -13.12 -3.95 8.34
C VAL A 151 -12.52 -2.94 7.38
N MET A 152 -12.70 -1.63 7.63
CA MET A 152 -12.31 -0.61 6.66
C MET A 152 -10.80 -0.46 6.53
N ALA A 153 -10.08 -0.33 7.63
CA ALA A 153 -8.62 -0.16 7.60
C ALA A 153 -7.89 -1.40 7.03
N PRO A 154 -8.23 -2.65 7.42
CA PRO A 154 -7.66 -3.83 6.78
C PRO A 154 -8.03 -3.97 5.30
N ALA A 155 -9.25 -3.61 4.89
CA ALA A 155 -9.66 -3.65 3.49
C ALA A 155 -8.81 -2.70 2.62
N LEU A 156 -8.56 -1.47 3.08
CA LEU A 156 -7.68 -0.52 2.40
C LEU A 156 -6.24 -1.03 2.31
N ARG A 157 -5.73 -1.64 3.39
CA ARG A 157 -4.40 -2.26 3.39
C ARG A 157 -4.31 -3.42 2.40
N LEU A 158 -5.34 -4.25 2.29
CA LEU A 158 -5.39 -5.34 1.30
C LEU A 158 -5.32 -4.81 -0.12
N ILE A 159 -6.05 -3.74 -0.45
CA ILE A 159 -5.99 -3.09 -1.77
C ILE A 159 -4.58 -2.59 -2.04
N ALA A 160 -3.97 -1.87 -1.09
CA ALA A 160 -2.61 -1.36 -1.22
C ALA A 160 -1.60 -2.49 -1.45
N SER A 161 -1.67 -3.56 -0.62
CA SER A 161 -0.77 -4.71 -0.75
C SER A 161 -0.97 -5.47 -2.06
N ALA A 162 -2.21 -5.62 -2.53
CA ALA A 162 -2.49 -6.26 -3.80
C ALA A 162 -1.91 -5.47 -4.98
N LEU A 163 -2.07 -4.14 -4.99
CA LEU A 163 -1.49 -3.25 -6.00
C LEU A 163 0.04 -3.33 -6.01
N MET A 164 0.66 -3.34 -4.82
CA MET A 164 2.10 -3.48 -4.65
C MET A 164 2.63 -4.82 -5.19
N VAL A 165 1.98 -5.92 -4.82
CA VAL A 165 2.36 -7.26 -5.30
C VAL A 165 2.23 -7.34 -6.83
N LEU A 166 1.14 -6.83 -7.39
CA LEU A 166 0.95 -6.78 -8.84
C LEU A 166 2.03 -5.95 -9.55
N ALA A 167 2.40 -4.80 -8.98
CA ALA A 167 3.45 -3.95 -9.53
C ALA A 167 4.83 -4.63 -9.49
N ILE A 168 5.20 -5.26 -8.36
CA ILE A 168 6.47 -5.96 -8.20
C ILE A 168 6.54 -7.20 -9.12
N VAL A 169 5.49 -8.03 -9.12
CA VAL A 169 5.44 -9.22 -9.98
C VAL A 169 5.46 -8.83 -11.44
N GLY A 170 4.71 -7.80 -11.83
CA GLY A 170 4.71 -7.26 -13.19
C GLY A 170 6.11 -6.77 -13.62
N PHE A 171 6.80 -6.06 -12.74
CA PHE A 171 8.17 -5.61 -12.99
C PHE A 171 9.14 -6.79 -13.14
N LEU A 172 9.11 -7.75 -12.21
CA LEU A 172 9.98 -8.94 -12.26
C LEU A 172 9.72 -9.81 -13.49
N MET A 173 8.46 -9.89 -13.96
CA MET A 173 8.12 -10.58 -15.21
C MET A 173 8.76 -9.93 -16.43
N ILE A 174 8.98 -8.62 -16.41
CA ILE A 174 9.65 -7.90 -17.50
C ILE A 174 11.17 -8.11 -17.43
N VAL A 175 11.75 -8.18 -16.24
CA VAL A 175 13.20 -8.33 -16.02
C VAL A 175 13.66 -9.77 -16.28
N ASP A 176 13.02 -10.73 -15.63
CA ASP A 176 13.32 -12.16 -15.78
C ASP A 176 12.06 -13.00 -15.53
N PRO A 177 11.33 -13.41 -16.59
CA PRO A 177 10.10 -14.17 -16.45
C PRO A 177 10.33 -15.57 -15.85
N MET A 178 11.48 -16.22 -16.13
CA MET A 178 11.75 -17.57 -15.70
C MET A 178 11.98 -17.64 -14.18
N VAL A 179 12.80 -16.73 -13.66
CA VAL A 179 13.06 -16.62 -12.21
C VAL A 179 11.79 -16.20 -11.47
N THR A 180 11.00 -15.32 -12.05
CA THR A 180 9.73 -14.87 -11.45
C THR A 180 8.72 -15.99 -11.32
N LEU A 181 8.55 -16.83 -12.37
CA LEU A 181 7.66 -17.98 -12.34
C LEU A 181 8.13 -19.06 -11.34
N LEU A 182 9.42 -19.32 -11.27
CA LEU A 182 9.99 -20.24 -10.29
C LEU A 182 9.77 -19.77 -8.86
N ALA A 183 10.03 -18.49 -8.59
CA ALA A 183 9.82 -17.88 -7.27
C ALA A 183 8.34 -17.86 -6.88
N ALA A 184 7.45 -17.49 -7.80
CA ALA A 184 6.01 -17.50 -7.56
C ALA A 184 5.47 -18.93 -7.35
N GLY A 185 5.97 -19.90 -8.08
CA GLY A 185 5.65 -21.34 -7.93
C GLY A 185 6.08 -21.86 -6.55
N LEU A 186 7.31 -21.60 -6.14
CA LEU A 186 7.84 -21.98 -4.83
C LEU A 186 7.04 -21.37 -3.67
N LEU A 187 6.75 -20.07 -3.74
CA LEU A 187 5.93 -19.37 -2.74
C LEU A 187 4.49 -19.92 -2.73
N GLY A 188 3.90 -20.16 -3.90
CA GLY A 188 2.55 -20.73 -4.01
C GLY A 188 2.45 -22.12 -3.41
N ILE A 189 3.42 -23.00 -3.70
CA ILE A 189 3.49 -24.36 -3.12
C ILE A 189 3.69 -24.28 -1.61
N SER A 190 4.61 -23.44 -1.12
CA SER A 190 4.83 -23.23 0.31
C SER A 190 3.57 -22.79 1.03
N TYR A 191 2.82 -21.83 0.45
CA TYR A 191 1.58 -21.32 1.01
C TYR A 191 0.46 -22.38 1.01
N ALA A 192 0.36 -23.16 -0.08
CA ALA A 192 -0.58 -24.29 -0.19
C ALA A 192 -0.31 -25.37 0.85
N LEU A 193 0.97 -25.70 1.09
CA LEU A 193 1.41 -26.68 2.09
C LEU A 193 1.03 -26.22 3.51
N VAL A 194 1.34 -24.95 3.86
CA VAL A 194 0.96 -24.37 5.16
C VAL A 194 -0.56 -24.36 5.32
N TYR A 195 -1.31 -24.01 4.27
CA TYR A 195 -2.78 -24.02 4.32
C TYR A 195 -3.35 -25.41 4.55
N LEU A 196 -2.79 -26.43 3.90
CA LEU A 196 -3.22 -27.83 4.08
C LEU A 196 -2.95 -28.33 5.50
N VAL A 197 -1.77 -27.98 6.06
CA VAL A 197 -1.38 -28.38 7.44
C VAL A 197 -2.24 -27.68 8.50
N LEU A 198 -2.60 -26.40 8.28
CA LEU A 198 -3.42 -25.65 9.24
C LEU A 198 -4.92 -25.94 9.14
N ARG A 199 -5.35 -26.62 8.08
CA ARG A 199 -6.77 -26.99 7.86
C ARG A 199 -7.16 -28.27 8.58
N GLU A 200 -6.19 -29.13 8.97
CA GLU A 200 -6.40 -30.30 9.84
C GLU A 200 -6.40 -29.88 11.32
#